data_68fabb7fd1aa662dcb82029ba1b26ee9
#
_entry.id   68fabb7fd1aa662dcb82029ba1b26ee9
#
_cell.length_a   1.000
_cell.length_b   1.000
_cell.length_c   1.000
_cell.angle_alpha   90.00
_cell.angle_beta   90.00
_cell.angle_gamma   90.00
#
_symmetry.space_group_name_H-M   'P 1'
#
loop_
_entity.id
_entity.type
_entity.pdbx_description
1 polymer ?
#
loop_
_entity_poly.entity_id
_entity_poly.type
_entity_poly.pdbx_seq_one_letter_code
_entity_poly.pdbx_strand_id
1 'polypeptide(L)'
;MSALQRYVRPLLILHLSSTLFMVGLIWTIHTVHYPLFAHVGESTYVAFQSEHVNRIGKLLLLPWLTEGLTLVGILLLAFFGQHRNLRVPAFLNGIGMAIALIISGFWSAPAHGKLANGFKKDVHDRLMTANLVRTLAWTLCGICAVWLVARAWPSDTRNEKPPTTS
;
A
#
# COMPACT_ATOMS: atom_id res chain seq x y z
N MET A 1 -27.08 -3.09 14.69
CA MET A 1 -25.64 -3.19 14.39
C MET A 1 -24.93 -3.69 15.64
N SER A 2 -24.24 -4.83 15.58
CA SER A 2 -23.44 -5.32 16.71
C SER A 2 -22.30 -4.33 17.01
N ALA A 3 -21.86 -4.26 18.29
CA ALA A 3 -20.74 -3.41 18.68
C ALA A 3 -19.49 -3.64 17.80
N LEU A 4 -19.26 -4.87 17.36
CA LEU A 4 -18.16 -5.25 16.50
C LEU A 4 -18.25 -4.61 15.09
N GLN A 5 -19.45 -4.51 14.50
CA GLN A 5 -19.67 -3.83 13.20
C GLN A 5 -19.36 -2.34 13.28
N ARG A 6 -19.47 -1.74 14.46
CA ARG A 6 -19.16 -0.32 14.69
C ARG A 6 -17.67 -0.01 14.46
N TYR A 7 -16.77 -0.98 14.75
CA TYR A 7 -15.32 -0.80 14.61
C TYR A 7 -14.76 -1.29 13.28
N VAL A 8 -15.43 -2.21 12.60
CA VAL A 8 -14.94 -2.77 11.31
C VAL A 8 -14.94 -1.72 10.21
N ARG A 9 -16.00 -0.93 10.09
CA ARG A 9 -16.07 0.10 9.03
C ARG A 9 -14.97 1.16 9.12
N PRO A 10 -14.75 1.83 10.28
CA PRO A 10 -13.66 2.80 10.37
C PRO A 10 -12.28 2.17 10.16
N LEU A 11 -12.07 0.93 10.61
CA LEU A 11 -10.83 0.19 10.34
C LEU A 11 -10.60 0.00 8.82
N LEU A 12 -11.62 -0.42 8.08
CA LEU A 12 -11.53 -0.62 6.63
C LEU A 12 -11.35 0.70 5.88
N ILE A 13 -12.00 1.78 6.30
CA ILE A 13 -11.83 3.11 5.70
C ILE A 13 -10.41 3.62 5.95
N LEU A 14 -9.90 3.48 7.16
CA LEU A 14 -8.53 3.90 7.51
C LEU A 14 -7.50 3.10 6.71
N HIS A 15 -7.70 1.78 6.58
CA HIS A 15 -6.86 0.91 5.75
C HIS A 15 -6.91 1.34 4.29
N LEU A 16 -8.09 1.51 3.71
CA LEU A 16 -8.25 1.96 2.33
C LEU A 16 -7.55 3.29 2.08
N SER A 17 -7.73 4.26 2.97
CA SER A 17 -7.13 5.61 2.83
C SER A 17 -5.61 5.55 2.84
N SER A 18 -5.00 4.80 3.78
CA SER A 18 -3.54 4.64 3.85
C SER A 18 -3.00 3.86 2.65
N THR A 19 -3.68 2.78 2.24
CA THR A 19 -3.27 1.98 1.07
C THR A 19 -3.35 2.80 -0.22
N LEU A 20 -4.43 3.54 -0.46
CA LEU A 20 -4.54 4.39 -1.66
C LEU A 20 -3.51 5.51 -1.69
N PHE A 21 -3.18 6.09 -0.52
CA PHE A 21 -2.06 7.03 -0.42
C PHE A 21 -0.75 6.38 -0.87
N MET A 22 -0.45 5.15 -0.39
CA MET A 22 0.75 4.41 -0.78
C MET A 22 0.76 4.06 -2.27
N VAL A 23 -0.38 3.66 -2.84
CA VAL A 23 -0.52 3.41 -4.28
C VAL A 23 -0.20 4.66 -5.10
N GLY A 24 -0.81 5.80 -4.76
CA GLY A 24 -0.55 7.06 -5.47
C GLY A 24 0.92 7.49 -5.37
N LEU A 25 1.48 7.39 -4.17
CA LEU A 25 2.87 7.76 -3.92
C LEU A 25 3.85 6.86 -4.69
N ILE A 26 3.67 5.53 -4.66
CA ILE A 26 4.61 4.60 -5.31
C ILE A 26 4.56 4.73 -6.85
N TRP A 27 3.39 4.99 -7.44
CA TRP A 27 3.28 5.31 -8.85
C TRP A 27 4.00 6.61 -9.20
N THR A 28 3.84 7.67 -8.41
CA THR A 28 4.56 8.94 -8.57
C THR A 28 6.08 8.73 -8.48
N ILE A 29 6.54 7.94 -7.52
CA ILE A 29 7.95 7.59 -7.38
C ILE A 29 8.44 6.83 -8.60
N HIS A 30 7.68 5.86 -9.09
CA HIS A 30 8.08 5.03 -10.22
C HIS A 30 8.14 5.80 -11.54
N THR A 31 7.12 6.61 -11.81
CA THR A 31 6.96 7.26 -13.12
C THR A 31 7.66 8.61 -13.23
N VAL A 32 7.86 9.28 -12.12
CA VAL A 32 8.41 10.65 -12.09
C VAL A 32 9.70 10.73 -11.30
N HIS A 33 9.65 10.36 -10.02
CA HIS A 33 10.72 10.72 -9.09
C HIS A 33 12.00 9.94 -9.32
N TYR A 34 11.96 8.63 -9.43
CA TYR A 34 13.15 7.81 -9.66
C TYR A 34 13.79 8.02 -11.04
N PRO A 35 13.05 8.17 -12.16
CA PRO A 35 13.66 8.54 -13.44
C PRO A 35 14.49 9.82 -13.37
N LEU A 36 14.07 10.81 -12.55
CA LEU A 36 14.80 12.07 -12.38
C LEU A 36 16.16 11.92 -11.67
N PHE A 37 16.42 10.81 -10.97
CA PHE A 37 17.74 10.55 -10.36
C PHE A 37 18.88 10.58 -11.38
N ALA A 38 18.65 10.11 -12.60
CA ALA A 38 19.62 10.10 -13.67
C ALA A 38 19.92 11.52 -14.26
N HIS A 39 19.11 12.50 -13.89
CA HIS A 39 19.26 13.89 -14.33
C HIS A 39 19.86 14.81 -13.27
N VAL A 40 20.17 14.28 -12.08
CA VAL A 40 20.85 15.05 -11.03
C VAL A 40 22.34 15.15 -11.35
N GLY A 41 22.89 16.36 -11.27
CA GLY A 41 24.32 16.60 -11.52
C GLY A 41 25.21 15.80 -10.56
N GLU A 42 26.33 15.28 -11.08
CA GLU A 42 27.25 14.42 -10.32
C GLU A 42 27.72 15.05 -9.03
N SER A 43 28.08 16.34 -9.05
CA SER A 43 28.57 17.09 -7.88
C SER A 43 27.53 17.26 -6.77
N THR A 44 26.24 17.18 -7.08
CA THR A 44 25.14 17.37 -6.13
C THR A 44 24.41 16.08 -5.77
N TYR A 45 24.72 14.99 -6.47
CA TYR A 45 23.98 13.73 -6.34
C TYR A 45 23.98 13.14 -4.93
N VAL A 46 25.13 13.12 -4.27
CA VAL A 46 25.28 12.57 -2.92
C VAL A 46 24.39 13.32 -1.92
N ALA A 47 24.41 14.65 -1.97
CA ALA A 47 23.55 15.49 -1.11
C ALA A 47 22.05 15.27 -1.43
N PHE A 48 21.70 15.24 -2.71
CA PHE A 48 20.34 14.93 -3.17
C PHE A 48 19.85 13.58 -2.66
N GLN A 49 20.65 12.53 -2.81
CA GLN A 49 20.29 11.17 -2.40
C GLN A 49 20.10 11.05 -0.89
N SER A 50 20.97 11.68 -0.10
CA SER A 50 20.84 11.74 1.36
C SER A 50 19.54 12.41 1.78
N GLU A 51 19.23 13.55 1.17
CA GLU A 51 18.01 14.30 1.47
C GLU A 51 16.77 13.55 1.00
N HIS A 52 16.79 12.88 -0.16
CA HIS A 52 15.72 12.02 -0.63
C HIS A 52 15.39 10.94 0.41
N VAL A 53 16.39 10.16 0.84
CA VAL A 53 16.17 9.05 1.79
C VAL A 53 15.59 9.56 3.12
N ASN A 54 16.10 10.70 3.63
CA ASN A 54 15.61 11.29 4.86
C ASN A 54 14.13 11.76 4.74
N ARG A 55 13.78 12.46 3.65
CA ARG A 55 12.43 13.00 3.45
C ARG A 55 11.43 11.90 3.16
N ILE A 56 11.78 10.97 2.26
CA ILE A 56 10.86 9.89 1.90
C ILE A 56 10.59 8.95 3.10
N GLY A 57 11.61 8.67 3.91
CA GLY A 57 11.46 7.87 5.12
C GLY A 57 10.48 8.49 6.12
N LYS A 58 10.57 9.80 6.33
CA LYS A 58 9.62 10.53 7.21
C LYS A 58 8.20 10.52 6.65
N LEU A 59 8.05 10.74 5.34
CA LEU A 59 6.74 10.73 4.68
C LEU A 59 6.07 9.36 4.76
N LEU A 60 6.84 8.28 4.54
CA LEU A 60 6.32 6.92 4.51
C LEU A 60 5.95 6.37 5.89
N LEU A 61 6.57 6.85 6.95
CA LEU A 61 6.48 6.24 8.27
C LEU A 61 5.02 6.08 8.75
N LEU A 62 4.26 7.16 8.75
CA LEU A 62 2.89 7.13 9.26
C LEU A 62 1.93 6.35 8.36
N PRO A 63 1.85 6.60 7.03
CA PRO A 63 0.97 5.83 6.15
C PRO A 63 1.28 4.34 6.16
N TRP A 64 2.55 3.96 6.14
CA TRP A 64 2.98 2.57 6.10
C TRP A 64 2.68 1.83 7.40
N LEU A 65 2.94 2.45 8.56
CA LEU A 65 2.55 1.89 9.86
C LEU A 65 1.03 1.74 9.96
N THR A 66 0.27 2.75 9.55
CA THR A 66 -1.19 2.70 9.56
C THR A 66 -1.71 1.56 8.67
N GLU A 67 -1.18 1.42 7.46
CA GLU A 67 -1.56 0.36 6.54
C GLU A 67 -1.23 -1.02 7.13
N GLY A 68 -0.04 -1.22 7.67
CA GLY A 68 0.37 -2.48 8.29
C GLY A 68 -0.47 -2.86 9.51
N LEU A 69 -0.68 -1.94 10.44
CA LEU A 69 -1.46 -2.20 11.67
C LEU A 69 -2.93 -2.48 11.36
N THR A 70 -3.52 -1.73 10.44
CA THR A 70 -4.91 -1.96 10.02
C THR A 70 -5.07 -3.28 9.27
N LEU A 71 -4.09 -3.67 8.43
CA LEU A 71 -4.09 -4.98 7.77
C LEU A 71 -4.04 -6.13 8.77
N VAL A 72 -3.18 -6.04 9.79
CA VAL A 72 -3.15 -7.04 10.87
C VAL A 72 -4.51 -7.14 11.55
N GLY A 73 -5.13 -6.03 11.90
CA GLY A 73 -6.48 -6.01 12.47
C GLY A 73 -7.53 -6.67 11.57
N ILE A 74 -7.48 -6.38 10.26
CA ILE A 74 -8.39 -6.98 9.27
C ILE A 74 -8.17 -8.50 9.15
N LEU A 75 -6.91 -8.96 9.12
CA LEU A 75 -6.56 -10.38 9.08
C LEU A 75 -7.09 -11.11 10.33
N LEU A 76 -6.91 -10.53 11.52
CA LEU A 76 -7.43 -11.11 12.76
C LEU A 76 -8.96 -11.22 12.71
N LEU A 77 -9.68 -10.19 12.27
CA LEU A 77 -11.13 -10.19 12.13
C LEU A 77 -11.60 -11.22 11.09
N ALA A 78 -10.89 -11.37 9.97
CA ALA A 78 -11.25 -12.28 8.89
C ALA A 78 -11.01 -13.76 9.25
N PHE A 79 -9.90 -14.08 9.92
CA PHE A 79 -9.52 -15.47 10.18
C PHE A 79 -9.96 -15.98 11.54
N PHE A 80 -9.94 -15.15 12.58
CA PHE A 80 -10.30 -15.52 13.94
C PHE A 80 -11.66 -14.95 14.39
N GLY A 81 -12.16 -13.91 13.69
CA GLY A 81 -13.48 -13.34 13.94
C GLY A 81 -14.59 -13.95 13.07
N GLN A 82 -15.76 -13.31 13.07
CA GLN A 82 -16.95 -13.75 12.31
C GLN A 82 -17.02 -13.21 10.87
N HIS A 83 -15.95 -12.55 10.36
CA HIS A 83 -15.94 -11.88 9.06
C HIS A 83 -15.32 -12.74 7.97
N ARG A 84 -15.82 -13.98 7.81
CA ARG A 84 -15.28 -14.95 6.82
C ARG A 84 -15.32 -14.45 5.37
N ASN A 85 -16.28 -13.58 5.05
CA ASN A 85 -16.40 -12.93 3.73
C ASN A 85 -15.21 -12.01 3.37
N LEU A 86 -14.41 -11.57 4.35
CA LEU A 86 -13.22 -10.74 4.14
C LEU A 86 -11.93 -11.54 3.93
N ARG A 87 -11.94 -12.87 4.13
CA ARG A 87 -10.72 -13.71 4.12
C ARG A 87 -9.91 -13.61 2.85
N VAL A 88 -10.56 -13.76 1.70
CA VAL A 88 -9.85 -13.76 0.41
C VAL A 88 -9.20 -12.41 0.13
N PRO A 89 -9.92 -11.27 0.13
CA PRO A 89 -9.27 -9.99 -0.11
C PRO A 89 -8.25 -9.61 0.97
N ALA A 90 -8.45 -9.98 2.24
CA ALA A 90 -7.46 -9.74 3.30
C ALA A 90 -6.18 -10.55 3.08
N PHE A 91 -6.30 -11.81 2.69
CA PHE A 91 -5.15 -12.68 2.41
C PHE A 91 -4.34 -12.19 1.21
N LEU A 92 -5.00 -11.83 0.10
CA LEU A 92 -4.34 -11.29 -1.08
C LEU A 92 -3.68 -9.94 -0.80
N ASN A 93 -4.31 -9.08 0.01
CA ASN A 93 -3.69 -7.85 0.49
C ASN A 93 -2.43 -8.14 1.32
N GLY A 94 -2.48 -9.13 2.21
CA GLY A 94 -1.33 -9.60 2.98
C GLY A 94 -0.17 -10.08 2.10
N ILE A 95 -0.46 -10.81 1.00
CA ILE A 95 0.55 -11.22 0.02
C ILE A 95 1.18 -9.99 -0.65
N GLY A 96 0.37 -9.04 -1.13
CA GLY A 96 0.87 -7.81 -1.75
C GLY A 96 1.77 -7.03 -0.79
N MET A 97 1.35 -6.86 0.47
CA MET A 97 2.14 -6.19 1.50
C MET A 97 3.45 -6.95 1.79
N ALA A 98 3.43 -8.27 1.90
CA ALA A 98 4.63 -9.08 2.12
C ALA A 98 5.64 -8.91 0.97
N ILE A 99 5.18 -8.93 -0.28
CA ILE A 99 6.03 -8.68 -1.46
C ILE A 99 6.63 -7.27 -1.38
N ALA A 100 5.81 -6.25 -1.10
CA ALA A 100 6.28 -4.87 -0.99
C ALA A 100 7.35 -4.72 0.11
N LEU A 101 7.16 -5.35 1.28
CA LEU A 101 8.11 -5.33 2.40
C LEU A 101 9.42 -6.04 2.04
N ILE A 102 9.35 -7.24 1.48
CA ILE A 102 10.53 -8.04 1.09
C ILE A 102 11.36 -7.27 0.06
N ILE A 103 10.73 -6.76 -0.99
CA ILE A 103 11.44 -6.00 -2.04
C ILE A 103 12.01 -4.70 -1.47
N SER A 104 11.30 -4.03 -0.56
CA SER A 104 11.81 -2.81 0.10
C SER A 104 13.05 -3.08 0.92
N GLY A 105 13.03 -4.12 1.75
CA GLY A 105 14.14 -4.44 2.65
C GLY A 105 15.35 -5.03 1.94
N PHE A 106 15.14 -5.96 1.01
CA PHE A 106 16.24 -6.72 0.40
C PHE A 106 16.79 -6.12 -0.89
N TRP A 107 16.02 -5.27 -1.59
CA TRP A 107 16.46 -4.66 -2.85
C TRP A 107 16.52 -3.14 -2.79
N SER A 108 15.40 -2.49 -2.43
CA SER A 108 15.34 -1.03 -2.53
C SER A 108 16.24 -0.34 -1.51
N ALA A 109 16.22 -0.75 -0.24
CA ALA A 109 17.04 -0.14 0.80
C ALA A 109 18.56 -0.32 0.52
N PRO A 110 19.07 -1.52 0.16
CA PRO A 110 20.47 -1.65 -0.24
C PRO A 110 20.85 -0.85 -1.49
N ALA A 111 19.93 -0.72 -2.47
CA ALA A 111 20.19 0.09 -3.67
C ALA A 111 20.34 1.57 -3.30
N HIS A 112 19.48 2.11 -2.45
CA HIS A 112 19.61 3.48 -1.93
C HIS A 112 20.92 3.68 -1.18
N GLY A 113 21.34 2.72 -0.36
CA GLY A 113 22.64 2.76 0.33
C GLY A 113 23.83 2.83 -0.63
N LYS A 114 23.79 2.09 -1.75
CA LYS A 114 24.83 2.16 -2.78
C LYS A 114 24.81 3.48 -3.54
N LEU A 115 23.63 4.01 -3.85
CA LEU A 115 23.46 5.30 -4.53
C LEU A 115 23.84 6.48 -3.63
N ALA A 116 23.84 6.33 -2.32
CA ALA A 116 24.31 7.37 -1.39
C ALA A 116 25.79 7.73 -1.57
N ASN A 117 26.59 6.88 -2.22
CA ASN A 117 27.99 7.12 -2.56
C ASN A 117 28.21 7.67 -3.99
N GLY A 118 27.15 8.08 -4.66
CA GLY A 118 27.17 8.59 -6.03
C GLY A 118 26.25 7.80 -6.96
N PHE A 119 25.88 8.42 -8.07
CA PHE A 119 25.03 7.77 -9.07
C PHE A 119 25.74 6.62 -9.77
N LYS A 120 25.07 5.48 -9.82
CA LYS A 120 25.51 4.28 -10.57
C LYS A 120 24.33 3.76 -11.39
N LYS A 121 24.44 3.80 -12.70
CA LYS A 121 23.35 3.45 -13.61
C LYS A 121 22.83 2.03 -13.41
N ASP A 122 23.71 1.05 -13.23
CA ASP A 122 23.35 -0.35 -12.98
C ASP A 122 22.57 -0.54 -11.68
N VAL A 123 22.92 0.19 -10.62
CA VAL A 123 22.21 0.18 -9.33
C VAL A 123 20.86 0.87 -9.47
N HIS A 124 20.81 1.99 -10.21
CA HIS A 124 19.58 2.71 -10.47
C HIS A 124 18.60 1.85 -11.30
N ASP A 125 19.05 1.17 -12.35
CA ASP A 125 18.22 0.29 -13.17
C ASP A 125 17.62 -0.86 -12.35
N ARG A 126 18.41 -1.43 -11.43
CA ARG A 126 17.92 -2.43 -10.45
C ARG A 126 16.90 -1.84 -9.48
N LEU A 127 17.12 -0.61 -9.00
CA LEU A 127 16.16 0.09 -8.15
C LEU A 127 14.84 0.34 -8.90
N MET A 128 14.89 0.72 -10.17
CA MET A 128 13.71 0.91 -11.02
C MET A 128 12.91 -0.39 -11.17
N THR A 129 13.59 -1.52 -11.43
CA THR A 129 12.94 -2.84 -11.53
C THR A 129 12.31 -3.26 -10.20
N ALA A 130 13.04 -3.13 -9.11
CA ALA A 130 12.51 -3.42 -7.78
C ALA A 130 11.29 -2.54 -7.45
N ASN A 131 11.35 -1.26 -7.82
CA ASN A 131 10.24 -0.35 -7.59
C ASN A 131 9.01 -0.68 -8.44
N LEU A 132 9.18 -1.18 -9.67
CA LEU A 132 8.05 -1.66 -10.48
C LEU A 132 7.31 -2.81 -9.77
N VAL A 133 8.05 -3.79 -9.23
CA VAL A 133 7.45 -4.91 -8.48
C VAL A 133 6.68 -4.39 -7.26
N ARG A 134 7.26 -3.44 -6.52
CA ARG A 134 6.57 -2.78 -5.38
C ARG A 134 5.31 -2.04 -5.82
N THR A 135 5.37 -1.34 -6.94
CA THR A 135 4.25 -0.59 -7.50
C THR A 135 3.08 -1.52 -7.83
N LEU A 136 3.36 -2.65 -8.48
CA LEU A 136 2.35 -3.68 -8.77
C LEU A 136 1.80 -4.33 -7.50
N ALA A 137 2.66 -4.61 -6.51
CA ALA A 137 2.26 -5.17 -5.23
C ALA A 137 1.32 -4.21 -4.46
N TRP A 138 1.64 -2.92 -4.37
CA TRP A 138 0.75 -1.93 -3.77
C TRP A 138 -0.53 -1.71 -4.57
N THR A 139 -0.48 -1.80 -5.91
CA THR A 139 -1.69 -1.74 -6.74
C THR A 139 -2.63 -2.91 -6.40
N LEU A 140 -2.10 -4.12 -6.23
CA LEU A 140 -2.87 -5.27 -5.73
C LEU A 140 -3.47 -4.98 -4.36
N CYS A 141 -2.69 -4.41 -3.41
CA CYS A 141 -3.21 -4.01 -2.10
C CYS A 141 -4.36 -3.02 -2.23
N GLY A 142 -4.25 -2.02 -3.11
CA GLY A 142 -5.32 -1.05 -3.37
C GLY A 142 -6.61 -1.69 -3.87
N ILE A 143 -6.51 -2.60 -4.85
CA ILE A 143 -7.65 -3.37 -5.36
C ILE A 143 -8.30 -4.19 -4.24
N CYS A 144 -7.48 -4.87 -3.43
CA CYS A 144 -7.98 -5.66 -2.30
C CYS A 144 -8.62 -4.78 -1.22
N ALA A 145 -8.08 -3.60 -0.94
CA ALA A 145 -8.66 -2.67 0.03
C ALA A 145 -10.04 -2.15 -0.41
N VAL A 146 -10.20 -1.83 -1.69
CA VAL A 146 -11.52 -1.50 -2.27
C VAL A 146 -12.48 -2.69 -2.14
N TRP A 147 -12.00 -3.89 -2.45
CA TRP A 147 -12.81 -5.11 -2.35
C TRP A 147 -13.24 -5.41 -0.90
N LEU A 148 -12.36 -5.20 0.08
CA LEU A 148 -12.68 -5.32 1.51
C LEU A 148 -13.82 -4.39 1.91
N VAL A 149 -13.77 -3.13 1.49
CA VAL A 149 -14.83 -2.15 1.76
C VAL A 149 -16.14 -2.58 1.08
N ALA A 150 -16.10 -2.98 -0.19
CA ALA A 150 -17.27 -3.43 -0.92
C ALA A 150 -17.96 -4.65 -0.27
N ARG A 151 -17.17 -5.59 0.28
CA ARG A 151 -17.69 -6.77 1.00
C ARG A 151 -18.26 -6.45 2.38
N ALA A 152 -17.81 -5.38 3.02
CA ALA A 152 -18.28 -4.96 4.33
C ALA A 152 -19.54 -4.06 4.26
N TRP A 153 -19.88 -3.54 3.07
CA TRP A 153 -21.06 -2.72 2.85
C TRP A 153 -22.22 -3.63 2.45
N PRO A 154 -23.35 -3.64 3.20
CA PRO A 154 -24.54 -4.36 2.77
C PRO A 154 -25.04 -3.75 1.46
N SER A 155 -25.25 -4.55 0.45
CA SER A 155 -26.12 -4.16 -0.66
C SER A 155 -27.50 -3.91 -0.08
N ASP A 156 -28.01 -2.70 -0.23
CA ASP A 156 -29.37 -2.32 0.17
C ASP A 156 -30.35 -2.94 -0.85
N THR A 157 -30.46 -4.27 -0.82
CA THR A 157 -31.59 -4.96 -1.48
C THR A 157 -32.80 -4.80 -0.57
N ARG A 158 -33.31 -3.59 -0.50
CA ARG A 158 -34.70 -3.38 -0.15
C ARG A 158 -35.50 -4.02 -1.28
N ASN A 159 -35.87 -5.31 -1.10
CA ASN A 159 -37.02 -5.88 -1.79
C ASN A 159 -38.23 -4.98 -1.44
N GLU A 160 -38.53 -4.03 -2.27
CA GLU A 160 -39.87 -3.43 -2.34
C GLU A 160 -40.78 -4.58 -2.72
N LYS A 161 -41.42 -5.22 -1.70
CA LYS A 161 -42.61 -5.99 -1.97
C LYS A 161 -43.59 -5.03 -2.63
N PRO A 162 -44.07 -5.32 -3.84
CA PRO A 162 -45.13 -4.49 -4.44
C PRO A 162 -46.32 -4.47 -3.48
N PRO A 163 -47.00 -3.33 -3.35
CA PRO A 163 -48.17 -3.25 -2.51
C PRO A 163 -49.19 -4.27 -2.98
N THR A 164 -49.62 -5.16 -2.07
CA THR A 164 -50.75 -6.06 -2.29
C THR A 164 -51.98 -5.18 -2.42
N THR A 165 -52.43 -4.96 -3.64
CA THR A 165 -53.77 -4.40 -3.91
C THR A 165 -54.80 -5.44 -3.53
N SER A 166 -55.51 -5.19 -2.44
CA SER A 166 -56.76 -5.86 -2.04
C SER A 166 -57.93 -5.29 -2.81
#